data_cee400a199afdce84daa81b32dd05a3a
#
_entry.id   cee400a199afdce84daa81b32dd05a3a
#
_cell.length_a   1.000
_cell.length_b   1.000
_cell.length_c   1.000
_cell.angle_alpha   90.00
_cell.angle_beta   90.00
_cell.angle_gamma   90.00
#
_symmetry.space_group_name_H-M   'P 1'
#
loop_
_entity.id
_entity.type
_entity.pdbx_description
1 polymer ?
#
loop_
_entity_poly.entity_id
_entity_poly.type
_entity_poly.pdbx_seq_one_letter_code
_entity_poly.pdbx_strand_id
1 'polypeptide(L)'
;MRRLILAVVVAGLALAVAACGSSNKSSSNTAAATGAPPAASSKPGAGKPAVTLGDKNFTEQFILGQLYKQALEAKGYTVNLKANIGSSELIDKSLTSGQIDLYPEYTGVILSELAHQTKRPADADAAYQAAKTFEEGRGFTLLDKTPFFDTDALAVLPAYAQKNNLKTVADLAKLPAGSVTVGAPPEFATRFEGLKGLKSEYGLTLKLKPLTIGLQYKALDTNKVDTADVFTTDGQLQGSKYTVLTDPKNVFGFQNVAPIVSQKVLDAQGPAFAQTLNAVSAKLNDEAMRKMNAAVDLDKQDPAKVAQQFLAANGLA
;
A
#
# COMPACT_ATOMS: atom_id res chain seq x y z
N MET A 1 25.49 9.17 56.38
CA MET A 1 24.83 8.57 57.57
C MET A 1 24.06 7.38 57.04
N ARG A 2 24.59 6.17 57.17
CA ARG A 2 24.27 5.15 58.18
C ARG A 2 22.74 4.89 58.18
N ARG A 3 22.22 3.73 57.97
CA ARG A 3 22.42 2.29 58.34
C ARG A 3 21.18 1.56 57.82
N LEU A 4 20.99 0.38 57.62
CA LEU A 4 21.47 -1.00 57.88
C LEU A 4 20.30 -1.98 57.63
N ILE A 5 20.49 -2.99 56.82
CA ILE A 5 20.28 -4.43 56.95
C ILE A 5 19.10 -4.92 57.83
N LEU A 6 18.25 -5.83 57.30
CA LEU A 6 18.01 -7.12 57.96
C LEU A 6 17.51 -8.18 57.01
N ALA A 7 18.23 -9.30 56.94
CA ALA A 7 17.85 -10.56 56.30
C ALA A 7 17.17 -11.46 57.36
N VAL A 8 16.18 -12.26 56.95
CA VAL A 8 15.71 -13.42 57.72
C VAL A 8 15.56 -14.61 56.79
N VAL A 9 16.38 -15.62 57.08
CA VAL A 9 16.34 -16.99 56.54
C VAL A 9 15.51 -17.82 57.50
N VAL A 10 14.59 -18.66 57.05
CA VAL A 10 14.05 -19.78 57.80
C VAL A 10 13.98 -21.00 56.86
N ALA A 11 14.76 -22.02 57.28
CA ALA A 11 14.76 -23.37 56.73
C ALA A 11 13.84 -24.27 57.60
N GLY A 12 13.29 -25.32 57.03
CA GLY A 12 12.57 -26.38 57.76
C GLY A 12 12.07 -27.43 56.81
N LEU A 13 12.62 -28.41 56.68
CA LEU A 13 12.92 -29.79 57.05
C LEU A 13 11.80 -30.78 56.67
N ALA A 14 12.24 -31.86 56.04
CA ALA A 14 11.52 -33.00 55.50
C ALA A 14 10.82 -33.89 56.55
N LEU A 15 9.86 -34.69 56.03
CA LEU A 15 9.61 -36.03 56.63
C LEU A 15 9.02 -36.96 55.57
N ALA A 16 9.74 -38.04 55.32
CA ALA A 16 9.32 -39.18 54.50
C ALA A 16 8.53 -40.17 55.34
N VAL A 17 7.49 -40.76 54.81
CA VAL A 17 6.89 -42.01 55.35
C VAL A 17 6.76 -43.01 54.20
N ALA A 18 7.49 -44.13 54.32
CA ALA A 18 7.36 -45.29 53.50
C ALA A 18 6.30 -46.23 54.07
N ALA A 19 5.46 -46.81 53.22
CA ALA A 19 4.67 -47.97 53.58
C ALA A 19 4.68 -48.95 52.37
N CYS A 20 5.30 -50.13 52.60
CA CYS A 20 5.28 -51.28 51.71
C CYS A 20 3.93 -52.01 51.82
N GLY A 21 3.42 -52.52 50.72
CA GLY A 21 2.31 -53.48 50.66
C GLY A 21 2.32 -54.26 49.35
N SER A 22 2.46 -55.55 49.46
CA SER A 22 2.85 -56.56 48.47
C SER A 22 1.71 -56.99 47.52
N SER A 23 2.10 -57.34 46.30
CA SER A 23 1.63 -58.41 45.40
C SER A 23 0.18 -58.42 44.86
N ASN A 24 -0.02 -58.27 43.55
CA ASN A 24 -0.33 -59.42 42.67
C ASN A 24 -0.14 -59.09 41.17
N LYS A 25 0.32 -60.13 40.45
CA LYS A 25 0.57 -60.08 39.01
C LYS A 25 -0.72 -60.01 38.21
N SER A 26 -0.76 -59.14 37.19
CA SER A 26 -1.44 -59.47 35.94
C SER A 26 -0.81 -58.66 34.81
N SER A 27 -0.25 -59.37 33.86
CA SER A 27 0.38 -58.83 32.67
C SER A 27 -0.69 -58.27 31.74
N SER A 28 -0.67 -57.00 31.45
CA SER A 28 -1.23 -56.43 30.24
C SER A 28 -0.22 -55.41 29.69
N ASN A 29 0.37 -55.78 28.58
CA ASN A 29 1.21 -54.94 27.73
C ASN A 29 0.38 -53.76 27.22
N THR A 30 0.46 -52.64 27.89
CA THR A 30 -0.01 -51.38 27.34
C THR A 30 1.23 -50.59 26.91
N ALA A 31 1.51 -50.63 25.59
CA ALA A 31 2.50 -49.76 24.98
C ALA A 31 2.17 -48.33 25.34
N ALA A 32 2.99 -47.71 26.15
CA ALA A 32 2.95 -46.28 26.37
C ALA A 32 3.27 -45.60 25.02
N ALA A 33 2.23 -45.10 24.38
CA ALA A 33 2.41 -44.13 23.29
C ALA A 33 3.06 -42.88 23.93
N THR A 34 4.38 -42.78 23.77
CA THR A 34 5.06 -41.50 23.95
C THR A 34 4.51 -40.54 22.89
N GLY A 35 3.48 -39.77 23.27
CA GLY A 35 2.99 -38.70 22.46
C GLY A 35 4.15 -37.72 22.21
N ALA A 36 4.67 -37.67 21.00
CA ALA A 36 5.55 -36.62 20.58
C ALA A 36 4.84 -35.29 20.87
N PRO A 37 5.54 -34.27 21.40
CA PRO A 37 4.94 -32.96 21.56
C PRO A 37 4.41 -32.51 20.18
N PRO A 38 3.23 -31.85 20.12
CA PRO A 38 2.73 -31.34 18.85
C PRO A 38 3.83 -30.50 18.22
N ALA A 39 4.24 -30.85 17.02
CA ALA A 39 5.21 -30.07 16.25
C ALA A 39 4.67 -28.65 16.20
N ALA A 40 5.42 -27.70 16.76
CA ALA A 40 5.09 -26.30 16.63
C ALA A 40 4.94 -26.03 15.15
N SER A 41 3.74 -25.64 14.71
CA SER A 41 3.48 -25.36 13.30
C SER A 41 4.43 -24.25 12.87
N SER A 42 5.40 -24.58 12.02
CA SER A 42 6.33 -23.61 11.49
C SER A 42 5.54 -22.53 10.73
N LYS A 43 5.90 -21.25 10.91
CA LYS A 43 5.27 -20.16 10.15
C LYS A 43 5.40 -20.46 8.64
N PRO A 44 4.38 -20.10 7.81
CA PRO A 44 4.36 -20.42 6.37
C PRO A 44 5.61 -20.00 5.60
N GLY A 45 6.23 -18.89 6.01
CA GLY A 45 7.43 -18.33 5.39
C GLY A 45 8.75 -18.91 5.89
N ALA A 46 8.72 -19.81 6.91
CA ALA A 46 9.95 -20.36 7.47
C ALA A 46 10.71 -21.19 6.44
N GLY A 47 12.00 -20.86 6.23
CA GLY A 47 12.86 -21.54 5.26
C GLY A 47 12.59 -21.21 3.79
N LYS A 48 11.67 -20.29 3.50
CA LYS A 48 11.44 -19.79 2.14
C LYS A 48 12.54 -18.79 1.72
N PRO A 49 12.83 -18.71 0.41
CA PRO A 49 13.76 -17.71 -0.11
C PRO A 49 13.34 -16.28 0.29
N ALA A 50 14.31 -15.37 0.48
CA ALA A 50 14.02 -13.96 0.67
C ALA A 50 13.38 -13.37 -0.59
N VAL A 51 12.46 -12.42 -0.42
CA VAL A 51 11.83 -11.68 -1.50
C VAL A 51 12.18 -10.20 -1.42
N THR A 52 12.24 -9.51 -2.56
CA THR A 52 12.48 -8.08 -2.65
C THR A 52 11.19 -7.38 -3.07
N LEU A 53 10.61 -6.61 -2.16
CA LEU A 53 9.45 -5.75 -2.38
C LEU A 53 9.90 -4.35 -2.77
N GLY A 54 9.34 -3.78 -3.84
CA GLY A 54 9.56 -2.40 -4.23
C GLY A 54 8.42 -1.48 -3.80
N ASP A 55 8.70 -0.19 -3.61
CA ASP A 55 7.68 0.86 -3.55
C ASP A 55 8.05 2.07 -4.42
N LYS A 56 7.04 2.88 -4.78
CA LYS A 56 7.21 4.10 -5.57
C LYS A 56 7.61 5.28 -4.68
N ASN A 57 7.66 6.48 -5.24
CA ASN A 57 8.30 7.67 -4.68
C ASN A 57 7.34 8.62 -3.94
N PHE A 58 6.28 8.13 -3.31
CA PHE A 58 5.32 8.94 -2.57
C PHE A 58 4.72 8.21 -1.36
N THR A 59 4.12 8.97 -0.45
CA THR A 59 3.74 8.55 0.90
C THR A 59 2.89 7.28 0.94
N GLU A 60 1.83 7.20 0.13
CA GLU A 60 0.96 6.03 0.13
C GLU A 60 1.73 4.75 -0.22
N GLN A 61 2.64 4.82 -1.16
CA GLN A 61 3.47 3.68 -1.56
C GLN A 61 4.44 3.26 -0.46
N PHE A 62 5.00 4.21 0.30
CA PHE A 62 5.84 3.87 1.47
C PHE A 62 5.03 3.15 2.54
N ILE A 63 3.77 3.55 2.75
CA ILE A 63 2.86 2.88 3.68
C ILE A 63 2.51 1.48 3.17
N LEU A 64 2.12 1.34 1.90
CA LEU A 64 1.79 0.04 1.27
C LEU A 64 2.98 -0.92 1.32
N GLY A 65 4.19 -0.45 0.98
CA GLY A 65 5.41 -1.23 1.09
C GLY A 65 5.63 -1.78 2.50
N GLN A 66 5.45 -0.94 3.52
CA GLN A 66 5.57 -1.35 4.91
C GLN A 66 4.46 -2.31 5.36
N LEU A 67 3.22 -2.09 4.93
CA LEU A 67 2.10 -2.98 5.24
C LEU A 67 2.34 -4.40 4.72
N TYR A 68 2.66 -4.54 3.46
CA TYR A 68 2.92 -5.85 2.86
C TYR A 68 4.17 -6.51 3.44
N LYS A 69 5.26 -5.75 3.63
CA LYS A 69 6.49 -6.25 4.26
C LYS A 69 6.22 -6.82 5.64
N GLN A 70 5.65 -6.03 6.54
CA GLN A 70 5.46 -6.41 7.94
C GLN A 70 4.46 -7.57 8.08
N ALA A 71 3.39 -7.60 7.28
CA ALA A 71 2.45 -8.70 7.28
C ALA A 71 3.09 -10.03 6.84
N LEU A 72 3.94 -10.00 5.81
CA LEU A 72 4.70 -11.17 5.37
C LEU A 72 5.71 -11.60 6.43
N GLU A 73 6.43 -10.67 7.06
CA GLU A 73 7.39 -10.96 8.14
C GLU A 73 6.70 -11.58 9.37
N ALA A 74 5.49 -11.14 9.70
CA ALA A 74 4.68 -11.76 10.74
C ALA A 74 4.37 -13.23 10.46
N LYS A 75 4.29 -13.62 9.18
CA LYS A 75 4.12 -15.01 8.72
C LYS A 75 5.45 -15.76 8.53
N GLY A 76 6.59 -15.14 8.88
CA GLY A 76 7.92 -15.77 8.84
C GLY A 76 8.65 -15.69 7.51
N TYR A 77 8.14 -14.90 6.55
CA TYR A 77 8.87 -14.60 5.31
C TYR A 77 10.00 -13.60 5.56
N THR A 78 11.06 -13.68 4.79
CA THR A 78 12.13 -12.67 4.77
C THR A 78 11.88 -11.71 3.64
N VAL A 79 11.68 -10.41 3.96
CA VAL A 79 11.34 -9.38 2.98
C VAL A 79 12.34 -8.23 3.00
N ASN A 80 12.99 -7.99 1.88
CA ASN A 80 13.85 -6.83 1.64
C ASN A 80 12.99 -5.73 0.99
N LEU A 81 12.84 -4.58 1.63
CA LEU A 81 12.14 -3.44 1.03
C LEU A 81 13.13 -2.55 0.30
N LYS A 82 12.94 -2.40 -1.02
CA LYS A 82 13.65 -1.45 -1.87
C LYS A 82 12.75 -0.23 -2.08
N ALA A 83 12.90 0.74 -1.19
CA ALA A 83 12.01 1.90 -1.14
C ALA A 83 12.38 2.99 -2.15
N ASN A 84 11.39 3.81 -2.53
CA ASN A 84 11.57 5.04 -3.32
C ASN A 84 12.25 4.80 -4.67
N ILE A 85 11.79 3.79 -5.42
CA ILE A 85 12.40 3.45 -6.72
C ILE A 85 12.10 4.52 -7.78
N GLY A 86 10.92 5.16 -7.71
CA GLY A 86 10.51 6.20 -8.65
C GLY A 86 9.10 6.02 -9.19
N SER A 87 8.86 6.50 -10.42
CA SER A 87 7.55 6.38 -11.08
C SER A 87 7.19 4.94 -11.46
N SER A 88 5.96 4.71 -11.88
CA SER A 88 5.46 3.39 -12.29
C SER A 88 6.31 2.75 -13.39
N GLU A 89 6.79 3.53 -14.34
CA GLU A 89 7.65 3.05 -15.42
C GLU A 89 9.03 2.57 -14.91
N LEU A 90 9.55 3.23 -13.87
CA LEU A 90 10.85 2.87 -13.28
C LEU A 90 10.75 1.61 -12.42
N ILE A 91 9.68 1.51 -11.62
CA ILE A 91 9.49 0.34 -10.76
C ILE A 91 9.09 -0.90 -11.57
N ASP A 92 8.28 -0.74 -12.63
CA ASP A 92 7.98 -1.83 -13.57
C ASP A 92 9.24 -2.35 -14.25
N LYS A 93 10.13 -1.46 -14.67
CA LYS A 93 11.45 -1.85 -15.20
C LYS A 93 12.26 -2.63 -14.16
N SER A 94 12.15 -2.28 -12.89
CA SER A 94 12.84 -3.01 -11.82
C SER A 94 12.23 -4.40 -11.60
N LEU A 95 10.91 -4.55 -11.74
CA LEU A 95 10.23 -5.84 -11.68
C LEU A 95 10.60 -6.71 -12.89
N THR A 96 10.46 -6.19 -14.11
CA THR A 96 10.72 -6.94 -15.35
C THR A 96 12.17 -7.33 -15.53
N SER A 97 13.10 -6.60 -14.92
CA SER A 97 14.54 -6.96 -14.89
C SER A 97 14.90 -7.89 -13.74
N GLY A 98 13.95 -8.26 -12.85
CA GLY A 98 14.19 -9.11 -11.70
C GLY A 98 14.97 -8.44 -10.55
N GLN A 99 15.04 -7.11 -10.51
CA GLN A 99 15.64 -6.38 -9.40
C GLN A 99 14.73 -6.31 -8.17
N ILE A 100 13.43 -6.48 -8.37
CA ILE A 100 12.41 -6.68 -7.34
C ILE A 100 11.51 -7.84 -7.75
N ASP A 101 10.82 -8.44 -6.80
CA ASP A 101 9.96 -9.61 -6.98
C ASP A 101 8.48 -9.24 -7.01
N LEU A 102 8.13 -8.12 -6.37
CA LEU A 102 6.75 -7.63 -6.28
C LEU A 102 6.73 -6.13 -5.94
N TYR A 103 5.62 -5.48 -6.27
CA TYR A 103 5.29 -4.13 -5.80
C TYR A 103 3.79 -3.86 -5.91
N PRO A 104 3.21 -2.92 -5.13
CA PRO A 104 1.83 -2.47 -5.29
C PRO A 104 1.70 -1.47 -6.46
N GLU A 105 0.74 -1.72 -7.37
CA GLU A 105 0.47 -0.82 -8.49
C GLU A 105 -1.02 -0.53 -8.61
N TYR A 106 -1.36 0.53 -9.34
CA TYR A 106 -2.72 0.99 -9.60
C TYR A 106 -3.23 0.44 -10.93
N THR A 107 -4.45 -0.09 -10.92
CA THR A 107 -5.02 -0.81 -12.08
C THR A 107 -5.12 0.04 -13.34
N GLY A 108 -5.47 1.32 -13.23
CA GLY A 108 -5.52 2.23 -14.37
C GLY A 108 -4.14 2.55 -14.92
N VAL A 109 -3.14 2.78 -14.04
CA VAL A 109 -1.74 3.03 -14.46
C VAL A 109 -1.16 1.82 -15.19
N ILE A 110 -1.46 0.59 -14.73
CA ILE A 110 -1.07 -0.62 -15.47
C ILE A 110 -1.58 -0.55 -16.91
N LEU A 111 -2.83 -0.13 -17.10
CA LEU A 111 -3.45 -0.11 -18.43
C LEU A 111 -2.93 1.04 -19.29
N SER A 112 -2.87 2.26 -18.75
CA SER A 112 -2.51 3.44 -19.54
C SER A 112 -1.01 3.54 -19.81
N GLU A 113 -0.18 3.31 -18.76
CA GLU A 113 1.26 3.58 -18.84
C GLU A 113 2.10 2.35 -19.15
N LEU A 114 1.71 1.16 -18.65
CA LEU A 114 2.47 -0.05 -18.90
C LEU A 114 1.96 -0.83 -20.10
N ALA A 115 0.64 -0.96 -20.25
CA ALA A 115 0.01 -1.63 -21.39
C ALA A 115 -0.25 -0.70 -22.59
N HIS A 116 -0.08 0.63 -22.42
CA HIS A 116 -0.34 1.66 -23.42
C HIS A 116 -1.75 1.57 -24.05
N GLN A 117 -2.74 1.18 -23.25
CA GLN A 117 -4.13 1.10 -23.69
C GLN A 117 -4.74 2.50 -23.78
N THR A 118 -5.37 2.79 -24.93
CA THR A 118 -6.06 4.06 -25.15
C THR A 118 -7.56 3.98 -24.84
N LYS A 119 -8.12 2.76 -24.84
CA LYS A 119 -9.53 2.53 -24.51
C LYS A 119 -9.70 2.33 -23.01
N ARG A 120 -10.55 3.13 -22.41
CA ARG A 120 -10.85 3.02 -20.97
C ARG A 120 -11.79 1.86 -20.66
N PRO A 121 -11.55 1.17 -19.54
CA PRO A 121 -12.50 0.23 -18.97
C PRO A 121 -13.83 0.93 -18.61
N ALA A 122 -14.91 0.16 -18.61
CA ALA A 122 -16.23 0.68 -18.25
C ALA A 122 -16.38 0.98 -16.75
N ASP A 123 -15.69 0.20 -15.93
CA ASP A 123 -15.73 0.27 -14.46
C ASP A 123 -14.45 -0.29 -13.84
N ALA A 124 -14.37 -0.24 -12.52
CA ALA A 124 -13.21 -0.68 -11.74
C ALA A 124 -12.95 -2.20 -11.84
N ASP A 125 -13.99 -3.02 -12.02
CA ASP A 125 -13.82 -4.46 -12.17
C ASP A 125 -13.27 -4.78 -13.55
N ALA A 126 -13.77 -4.12 -14.59
CA ALA A 126 -13.23 -4.23 -15.95
C ALA A 126 -11.77 -3.76 -16.01
N ALA A 127 -11.43 -2.68 -15.32
CA ALA A 127 -10.05 -2.20 -15.21
C ALA A 127 -9.13 -3.25 -14.55
N TYR A 128 -9.56 -3.81 -13.44
CA TYR A 128 -8.79 -4.84 -12.75
C TYR A 128 -8.61 -6.10 -13.61
N GLN A 129 -9.66 -6.60 -14.27
CA GLN A 129 -9.55 -7.79 -15.13
C GLN A 129 -8.63 -7.57 -16.32
N ALA A 130 -8.70 -6.39 -16.95
CA ALA A 130 -7.83 -6.04 -18.06
C ALA A 130 -6.36 -5.93 -17.60
N ALA A 131 -6.10 -5.27 -16.46
CA ALA A 131 -4.77 -5.17 -15.87
C ALA A 131 -4.21 -6.55 -15.51
N LYS A 132 -5.04 -7.41 -14.91
CA LYS A 132 -4.67 -8.79 -14.57
C LYS A 132 -4.27 -9.58 -15.80
N THR A 133 -5.07 -9.54 -16.86
CA THR A 133 -4.77 -10.22 -18.13
C THR A 133 -3.45 -9.72 -18.74
N PHE A 134 -3.18 -8.43 -18.66
CA PHE A 134 -1.93 -7.85 -19.14
C PHE A 134 -0.73 -8.38 -18.35
N GLU A 135 -0.79 -8.39 -17.01
CA GLU A 135 0.30 -8.85 -16.17
C GLU A 135 0.55 -10.35 -16.32
N GLU A 136 -0.52 -11.16 -16.41
CA GLU A 136 -0.42 -12.61 -16.67
C GLU A 136 0.28 -12.89 -18.01
N GLY A 137 0.00 -12.09 -19.05
CA GLY A 137 0.68 -12.18 -20.35
C GLY A 137 2.18 -11.89 -20.32
N ARG A 138 2.66 -11.24 -19.24
CA ARG A 138 4.08 -10.90 -19.01
C ARG A 138 4.78 -11.85 -18.02
N GLY A 139 4.06 -12.83 -17.46
CA GLY A 139 4.61 -13.80 -16.47
C GLY A 139 4.53 -13.27 -15.03
N PHE A 140 3.66 -12.30 -14.76
CA PHE A 140 3.35 -11.80 -13.44
C PHE A 140 1.90 -12.12 -13.05
N THR A 141 1.62 -12.12 -11.76
CA THR A 141 0.26 -12.26 -11.26
C THR A 141 -0.15 -10.97 -10.57
N LEU A 142 -1.26 -10.39 -11.00
CA LEU A 142 -1.92 -9.31 -10.27
C LEU A 142 -2.81 -9.94 -9.21
N LEU A 143 -2.48 -9.75 -7.92
CA LEU A 143 -3.26 -10.24 -6.79
C LEU A 143 -4.54 -9.43 -6.61
N ASP A 144 -5.34 -9.75 -5.57
CA ASP A 144 -6.62 -9.12 -5.34
C ASP A 144 -6.47 -7.61 -5.13
N LYS A 145 -7.34 -6.86 -5.81
CA LYS A 145 -7.39 -5.40 -5.66
C LYS A 145 -7.95 -4.97 -4.31
N THR A 146 -7.52 -3.81 -3.85
CA THR A 146 -8.07 -3.15 -2.66
C THR A 146 -9.50 -2.68 -2.88
N PRO A 147 -10.32 -2.54 -1.81
CA PRO A 147 -11.59 -1.83 -1.87
C PRO A 147 -11.44 -0.33 -2.19
N PHE A 148 -10.36 0.31 -1.75
CA PHE A 148 -10.09 1.71 -2.04
C PHE A 148 -9.51 1.90 -3.45
N PHE A 149 -9.61 3.11 -3.94
CA PHE A 149 -8.91 3.57 -5.13
C PHE A 149 -8.28 4.94 -4.87
N ASP A 150 -7.17 5.20 -5.53
CA ASP A 150 -6.46 6.47 -5.45
C ASP A 150 -6.20 7.02 -6.84
N THR A 151 -7.04 7.96 -7.28
CA THR A 151 -6.93 8.60 -8.58
C THR A 151 -6.27 9.97 -8.48
N ASP A 152 -5.58 10.36 -9.56
CA ASP A 152 -5.29 11.77 -9.78
C ASP A 152 -6.58 12.60 -9.76
N ALA A 153 -6.47 13.84 -9.33
CA ALA A 153 -7.53 14.82 -9.39
C ALA A 153 -6.94 16.24 -9.49
N LEU A 154 -7.69 17.18 -10.04
CA LEU A 154 -7.28 18.57 -10.05
C LEU A 154 -7.88 19.31 -8.86
N ALA A 155 -7.03 19.85 -7.98
CA ALA A 155 -7.44 20.70 -6.87
C ALA A 155 -7.09 22.16 -7.12
N VAL A 156 -7.92 23.05 -6.59
CA VAL A 156 -7.74 24.50 -6.62
C VAL A 156 -8.02 25.09 -5.24
N LEU A 157 -7.58 26.32 -5.00
CA LEU A 157 -8.01 27.06 -3.81
C LEU A 157 -9.50 27.44 -3.93
N PRO A 158 -10.31 27.40 -2.85
CA PRO A 158 -11.73 27.73 -2.89
C PRO A 158 -12.03 29.11 -3.46
N ALA A 159 -11.20 30.13 -3.15
CA ALA A 159 -11.34 31.47 -3.69
C ALA A 159 -11.14 31.51 -5.22
N TYR A 160 -10.20 30.70 -5.75
CA TYR A 160 -9.98 30.58 -7.19
C TYR A 160 -11.16 29.88 -7.87
N ALA A 161 -11.67 28.79 -7.27
CA ALA A 161 -12.87 28.11 -7.74
C ALA A 161 -14.09 29.04 -7.80
N GLN A 162 -14.34 29.78 -6.73
CA GLN A 162 -15.45 30.73 -6.65
C GLN A 162 -15.34 31.86 -7.68
N LYS A 163 -14.17 32.51 -7.78
CA LYS A 163 -13.90 33.59 -8.71
C LYS A 163 -14.16 33.18 -10.17
N ASN A 164 -13.82 31.97 -10.53
CA ASN A 164 -13.86 31.44 -11.90
C ASN A 164 -15.04 30.49 -12.16
N ASN A 165 -15.93 30.30 -11.18
CA ASN A 165 -17.08 29.38 -11.27
C ASN A 165 -16.68 27.93 -11.63
N LEU A 166 -15.61 27.42 -11.00
CA LEU A 166 -15.09 26.09 -11.26
C LEU A 166 -15.71 25.06 -10.32
N LYS A 167 -16.27 23.99 -10.90
CA LYS A 167 -16.78 22.82 -10.19
C LYS A 167 -16.22 21.50 -10.77
N THR A 168 -15.94 21.51 -12.05
CA THR A 168 -15.49 20.36 -12.81
C THR A 168 -14.21 20.67 -13.57
N VAL A 169 -13.47 19.65 -13.95
CA VAL A 169 -12.30 19.76 -14.85
C VAL A 169 -12.69 20.45 -16.16
N ALA A 170 -13.89 20.19 -16.68
CA ALA A 170 -14.40 20.84 -17.89
C ALA A 170 -14.53 22.36 -17.75
N ASP A 171 -14.76 22.87 -16.55
CA ASP A 171 -14.90 24.32 -16.34
C ASP A 171 -13.60 25.09 -16.58
N LEU A 172 -12.45 24.44 -16.47
CA LEU A 172 -11.16 25.04 -16.79
C LEU A 172 -11.06 25.47 -18.27
N ALA A 173 -11.82 24.83 -19.17
CA ALA A 173 -11.88 25.20 -20.59
C ALA A 173 -12.54 26.55 -20.85
N LYS A 174 -13.25 27.12 -19.86
CA LYS A 174 -13.83 28.48 -19.93
C LYS A 174 -12.78 29.58 -19.74
N LEU A 175 -11.61 29.23 -19.21
CA LEU A 175 -10.50 30.15 -19.00
C LEU A 175 -9.66 30.26 -20.29
N PRO A 176 -8.95 31.38 -20.49
CA PRO A 176 -8.11 31.53 -21.67
C PRO A 176 -7.09 30.40 -21.81
N ALA A 177 -6.97 29.85 -23.00
CA ALA A 177 -6.04 28.73 -23.26
C ALA A 177 -4.61 29.10 -22.81
N GLY A 178 -3.97 28.21 -22.07
CA GLY A 178 -2.62 28.43 -21.56
C GLY A 178 -2.51 29.49 -20.45
N SER A 179 -3.63 30.00 -19.88
CA SER A 179 -3.57 30.89 -18.71
C SER A 179 -3.42 30.14 -17.40
N VAL A 180 -3.86 28.89 -17.32
CA VAL A 180 -3.85 28.08 -16.10
C VAL A 180 -2.54 27.29 -15.99
N THR A 181 -1.87 27.42 -14.83
CA THR A 181 -0.68 26.66 -14.50
C THR A 181 -1.07 25.52 -13.55
N VAL A 182 -0.71 24.28 -13.93
CA VAL A 182 -0.87 23.09 -13.09
C VAL A 182 0.46 22.69 -12.47
N GLY A 183 0.47 22.47 -11.16
CA GLY A 183 1.59 21.89 -10.43
C GLY A 183 1.41 20.37 -10.36
N ALA A 184 2.31 19.61 -10.98
CA ALA A 184 2.22 18.15 -11.04
C ALA A 184 3.61 17.53 -11.20
N PRO A 185 3.79 16.20 -10.97
CA PRO A 185 5.04 15.51 -11.25
C PRO A 185 5.36 15.54 -12.76
N PRO A 186 6.65 15.43 -13.14
CA PRO A 186 7.08 15.57 -14.54
C PRO A 186 6.35 14.63 -15.53
N GLU A 187 6.06 13.40 -15.12
CA GLU A 187 5.37 12.38 -15.92
C GLU A 187 3.95 12.77 -16.29
N PHE A 188 3.28 13.65 -15.54
CA PHE A 188 1.97 14.20 -15.86
C PHE A 188 1.92 14.86 -17.26
N ALA A 189 3.07 15.33 -17.77
CA ALA A 189 3.17 15.89 -19.12
C ALA A 189 2.82 14.88 -20.22
N THR A 190 3.16 13.61 -20.02
CA THR A 190 3.14 12.58 -21.05
C THR A 190 2.09 11.51 -20.86
N ARG A 191 1.51 11.41 -19.66
CA ARG A 191 0.48 10.42 -19.31
C ARG A 191 -0.89 10.81 -19.86
N PHE A 192 -1.71 9.77 -20.07
CA PHE A 192 -3.11 9.97 -20.41
C PHE A 192 -3.91 10.51 -19.23
N GLU A 193 -3.64 10.03 -17.99
CA GLU A 193 -4.17 10.59 -16.75
C GLU A 193 -3.60 11.99 -16.42
N GLY A 194 -2.88 12.60 -17.34
CA GLY A 194 -2.28 13.92 -17.23
C GLY A 194 -2.66 14.83 -18.38
N LEU A 195 -1.68 15.62 -18.86
CA LEU A 195 -1.93 16.63 -19.87
C LEU A 195 -2.43 16.07 -21.22
N LYS A 196 -2.05 14.86 -21.59
CA LYS A 196 -2.54 14.25 -22.85
C LYS A 196 -4.06 14.04 -22.80
N GLY A 197 -4.58 13.38 -21.77
CA GLY A 197 -6.00 13.14 -21.64
C GLY A 197 -6.81 14.40 -21.36
N LEU A 198 -6.29 15.29 -20.53
CA LEU A 198 -6.93 16.60 -20.30
C LEU A 198 -7.07 17.40 -21.60
N LYS A 199 -6.07 17.31 -22.49
CA LYS A 199 -6.13 17.96 -23.80
C LYS A 199 -7.09 17.23 -24.76
N SER A 200 -7.00 15.90 -24.88
CA SER A 200 -7.83 15.14 -25.82
C SER A 200 -9.31 15.15 -25.45
N GLU A 201 -9.63 15.03 -24.16
CA GLU A 201 -10.99 14.87 -23.67
C GLU A 201 -11.67 16.22 -23.39
N TYR A 202 -10.96 17.17 -22.81
CA TYR A 202 -11.52 18.46 -22.40
C TYR A 202 -11.06 19.64 -23.24
N GLY A 203 -10.11 19.43 -24.16
CA GLY A 203 -9.51 20.51 -24.95
C GLY A 203 -8.63 21.44 -24.14
N LEU A 204 -8.22 21.05 -22.93
CA LEU A 204 -7.45 21.89 -22.02
C LEU A 204 -6.02 22.08 -22.51
N THR A 205 -5.56 23.32 -22.43
CA THR A 205 -4.16 23.70 -22.63
C THR A 205 -3.65 24.32 -21.33
N LEU A 206 -2.99 23.48 -20.51
CA LEU A 206 -2.43 23.89 -19.21
C LEU A 206 -0.91 24.06 -19.33
N LYS A 207 -0.36 24.98 -18.53
CA LYS A 207 1.09 25.11 -18.36
C LYS A 207 1.54 24.22 -17.23
N LEU A 208 2.41 23.23 -17.48
CA LEU A 208 2.96 22.40 -16.43
C LEU A 208 4.06 23.16 -15.67
N LYS A 209 3.94 23.15 -14.35
CA LYS A 209 5.03 23.41 -13.43
C LYS A 209 5.44 22.12 -12.79
N PRO A 210 6.58 21.50 -13.20
CA PRO A 210 7.02 20.24 -12.63
C PRO A 210 7.34 20.41 -11.14
N LEU A 211 6.79 19.51 -10.31
CA LEU A 211 6.97 19.49 -8.87
C LEU A 211 7.20 18.04 -8.42
N THR A 212 7.99 17.86 -7.39
CA THR A 212 8.04 16.59 -6.66
C THR A 212 6.70 16.36 -5.94
N ILE A 213 6.19 15.14 -5.96
CA ILE A 213 4.97 14.74 -5.25
C ILE A 213 5.05 15.17 -3.77
N GLY A 214 3.97 15.75 -3.26
CA GLY A 214 3.89 16.36 -1.93
C GLY A 214 4.15 17.88 -1.90
N LEU A 215 4.74 18.48 -2.95
CA LEU A 215 4.96 19.93 -3.02
C LEU A 215 3.82 20.70 -3.67
N GLN A 216 2.84 20.02 -4.28
CA GLN A 216 1.70 20.61 -5.00
C GLN A 216 0.87 21.51 -4.10
N TYR A 217 0.57 21.07 -2.88
CA TYR A 217 -0.21 21.82 -1.90
C TYR A 217 0.48 23.13 -1.49
N LYS A 218 1.79 23.06 -1.24
CA LYS A 218 2.57 24.28 -0.95
C LYS A 218 2.58 25.26 -2.13
N ALA A 219 2.62 24.73 -3.35
CA ALA A 219 2.57 25.56 -4.55
C ALA A 219 1.20 26.24 -4.72
N LEU A 220 0.09 25.54 -4.42
CA LEU A 220 -1.26 26.13 -4.34
C LEU A 220 -1.34 27.21 -3.26
N ASP A 221 -0.94 26.87 -2.02
CA ASP A 221 -1.01 27.79 -0.86
C ASP A 221 -0.24 29.11 -1.08
N THR A 222 0.82 29.05 -1.89
CA THR A 222 1.65 30.22 -2.20
C THR A 222 1.34 30.86 -3.55
N ASN A 223 0.23 30.47 -4.20
CA ASN A 223 -0.20 30.94 -5.52
C ASN A 223 0.89 30.83 -6.60
N LYS A 224 1.71 29.78 -6.51
CA LYS A 224 2.74 29.44 -7.52
C LYS A 224 2.17 28.65 -8.69
N VAL A 225 0.98 28.08 -8.50
CA VAL A 225 0.16 27.39 -9.48
C VAL A 225 -1.31 27.73 -9.24
N ASP A 226 -2.13 27.61 -10.28
CA ASP A 226 -3.57 27.88 -10.23
C ASP A 226 -4.34 26.62 -9.84
N THR A 227 -3.86 25.46 -10.29
CA THR A 227 -4.39 24.14 -9.96
C THR A 227 -3.22 23.19 -9.66
N ALA A 228 -3.49 22.12 -8.94
CA ALA A 228 -2.51 21.09 -8.68
C ALA A 228 -3.11 19.72 -8.95
N ASP A 229 -2.27 18.84 -9.45
CA ASP A 229 -2.50 17.42 -9.46
C ASP A 229 -2.35 16.88 -8.03
N VAL A 230 -3.40 16.25 -7.52
CA VAL A 230 -3.51 15.71 -6.17
C VAL A 230 -4.08 14.30 -6.23
N PHE A 231 -3.90 13.54 -5.17
CA PHE A 231 -4.42 12.18 -5.10
C PHE A 231 -5.63 12.11 -4.17
N THR A 232 -6.66 11.34 -4.56
CA THR A 232 -7.94 11.29 -3.82
C THR A 232 -7.83 10.76 -2.40
N THR A 233 -6.73 10.08 -2.07
CA THR A 233 -6.41 9.58 -0.73
C THR A 233 -5.48 10.50 0.06
N ASP A 234 -5.07 11.65 -0.49
CA ASP A 234 -4.19 12.60 0.20
C ASP A 234 -4.81 13.10 1.50
N GLY A 235 -4.05 13.04 2.59
CA GLY A 235 -4.47 13.55 3.89
C GLY A 235 -4.77 15.06 3.90
N GLN A 236 -4.11 15.81 3.02
CA GLN A 236 -4.29 17.26 2.84
C GLN A 236 -5.68 17.63 2.32
N LEU A 237 -6.39 16.70 1.68
CA LEU A 237 -7.76 16.91 1.19
C LEU A 237 -8.82 16.78 2.30
N GLN A 238 -8.43 16.45 3.53
CA GLN A 238 -9.35 16.46 4.65
C GLN A 238 -9.79 17.91 4.96
N GLY A 239 -11.12 18.09 5.05
CA GLY A 239 -11.71 19.40 5.27
C GLY A 239 -11.96 20.21 3.98
N SER A 240 -12.03 21.52 4.11
CA SER A 240 -12.47 22.43 3.03
C SER A 240 -11.35 23.37 2.52
N LYS A 241 -10.10 23.07 2.81
CA LYS A 241 -8.98 23.95 2.42
C LYS A 241 -8.78 23.98 0.91
N TYR A 242 -9.09 22.91 0.22
CA TYR A 242 -8.98 22.80 -1.22
C TYR A 242 -10.33 22.39 -1.83
N THR A 243 -10.57 22.79 -3.06
CA THR A 243 -11.70 22.35 -3.87
C THR A 243 -11.18 21.40 -4.92
N VAL A 244 -11.58 20.13 -4.84
CA VAL A 244 -11.29 19.12 -5.86
C VAL A 244 -12.32 19.24 -6.96
N LEU A 245 -11.87 19.39 -8.20
CA LEU A 245 -12.73 19.46 -9.38
C LEU A 245 -13.17 18.06 -9.78
N THR A 246 -14.47 17.87 -10.02
CA THR A 246 -14.97 16.57 -10.50
C THR A 246 -14.55 16.32 -11.93
N ASP A 247 -14.30 15.07 -12.29
CA ASP A 247 -13.90 14.62 -13.62
C ASP A 247 -15.02 13.85 -14.32
N PRO A 248 -16.00 14.52 -14.98
CA PRO A 248 -17.15 13.85 -15.58
C PRO A 248 -16.82 12.97 -16.79
N LYS A 249 -15.62 13.10 -17.36
CA LYS A 249 -15.16 12.24 -18.46
C LYS A 249 -14.23 11.12 -18.00
N ASN A 250 -14.01 11.02 -16.70
CA ASN A 250 -13.18 9.99 -16.09
C ASN A 250 -11.79 9.88 -16.73
N VAL A 251 -11.11 11.03 -16.92
CA VAL A 251 -9.74 11.09 -17.45
C VAL A 251 -8.78 10.35 -16.54
N PHE A 252 -9.00 10.47 -15.23
CA PHE A 252 -8.12 9.88 -14.21
C PHE A 252 -8.38 8.40 -13.93
N GLY A 253 -9.42 7.80 -14.55
CA GLY A 253 -9.62 6.36 -14.60
C GLY A 253 -10.03 5.70 -13.27
N PHE A 254 -9.81 4.39 -13.19
CA PHE A 254 -10.07 3.54 -12.02
C PHE A 254 -8.76 3.01 -11.49
N GLN A 255 -8.39 3.38 -10.27
CA GLN A 255 -7.06 3.21 -9.69
C GLN A 255 -7.08 2.41 -8.38
N ASN A 256 -7.71 1.22 -8.39
CA ASN A 256 -7.57 0.31 -7.25
C ASN A 256 -6.13 -0.21 -7.18
N VAL A 257 -5.59 -0.34 -5.97
CA VAL A 257 -4.26 -0.92 -5.77
C VAL A 257 -4.31 -2.44 -5.79
N ALA A 258 -3.36 -3.07 -6.46
CA ALA A 258 -3.17 -4.51 -6.38
C ALA A 258 -1.67 -4.86 -6.41
N PRO A 259 -1.20 -5.82 -5.60
CA PRO A 259 0.19 -6.27 -5.69
C PRO A 259 0.44 -7.03 -7.00
N ILE A 260 1.45 -6.60 -7.75
CA ILE A 260 2.01 -7.36 -8.89
C ILE A 260 3.13 -8.23 -8.34
N VAL A 261 3.08 -9.53 -8.59
CA VAL A 261 4.07 -10.49 -8.09
C VAL A 261 4.59 -11.35 -9.24
N SER A 262 5.89 -11.57 -9.29
CA SER A 262 6.47 -12.54 -10.22
C SER A 262 5.87 -13.94 -9.99
N GLN A 263 5.39 -14.59 -11.06
CA GLN A 263 4.83 -15.94 -10.95
C GLN A 263 5.82 -16.93 -10.35
N LYS A 264 7.10 -16.83 -10.74
CA LYS A 264 8.18 -17.64 -10.16
C LYS A 264 8.29 -17.49 -8.63
N VAL A 265 8.07 -16.30 -8.13
CA VAL A 265 8.10 -16.04 -6.68
C VAL A 265 6.89 -16.64 -6.01
N LEU A 266 5.68 -16.51 -6.56
CA LEU A 266 4.48 -17.13 -6.02
C LEU A 266 4.64 -18.67 -5.92
N ASP A 267 5.17 -19.30 -6.96
CA ASP A 267 5.42 -20.76 -6.97
C ASP A 267 6.41 -21.18 -5.86
N ALA A 268 7.46 -20.39 -5.64
CA ALA A 268 8.46 -20.66 -4.61
C ALA A 268 7.94 -20.43 -3.19
N GLN A 269 7.15 -19.37 -2.99
CA GLN A 269 6.65 -18.97 -1.67
C GLN A 269 5.43 -19.80 -1.23
N GLY A 270 4.63 -20.27 -2.19
CA GLY A 270 3.42 -21.05 -1.93
C GLY A 270 2.20 -20.17 -1.59
N PRO A 271 1.02 -20.79 -1.42
CA PRO A 271 -0.26 -20.06 -1.41
C PRO A 271 -0.45 -19.11 -0.23
N ALA A 272 0.17 -19.38 0.92
CA ALA A 272 0.06 -18.51 2.09
C ALA A 272 0.67 -17.11 1.86
N PHE A 273 1.62 -16.97 0.93
CA PHE A 273 2.22 -15.69 0.55
C PHE A 273 1.16 -14.77 -0.09
N ALA A 274 0.52 -15.22 -1.15
CA ALA A 274 -0.55 -14.47 -1.81
C ALA A 274 -1.74 -14.20 -0.86
N GLN A 275 -2.14 -15.19 -0.05
CA GLN A 275 -3.20 -15.03 0.94
C GLN A 275 -2.88 -13.93 1.95
N THR A 276 -1.63 -13.81 2.39
CA THR A 276 -1.20 -12.76 3.32
C THR A 276 -1.31 -11.38 2.68
N LEU A 277 -0.84 -11.21 1.45
CA LEU A 277 -0.95 -9.94 0.71
C LEU A 277 -2.42 -9.56 0.48
N ASN A 278 -3.26 -10.50 0.04
CA ASN A 278 -4.69 -10.29 -0.18
C ASN A 278 -5.43 -9.94 1.11
N ALA A 279 -5.06 -10.54 2.25
CA ALA A 279 -5.65 -10.22 3.55
C ALA A 279 -5.35 -8.76 3.98
N VAL A 280 -4.17 -8.23 3.66
CA VAL A 280 -3.85 -6.81 3.85
C VAL A 280 -4.68 -5.96 2.91
N SER A 281 -4.67 -6.25 1.59
CA SER A 281 -5.43 -5.50 0.58
C SER A 281 -6.91 -5.38 0.94
N ALA A 282 -7.53 -6.46 1.41
CA ALA A 282 -8.95 -6.50 1.78
C ALA A 282 -9.33 -5.58 2.96
N LYS A 283 -8.37 -5.13 3.77
CA LYS A 283 -8.61 -4.22 4.91
C LYS A 283 -8.42 -2.74 4.55
N LEU A 284 -7.85 -2.45 3.38
CA LEU A 284 -7.56 -1.09 2.95
C LEU A 284 -8.80 -0.49 2.26
N ASN A 285 -9.45 0.46 2.92
CA ASN A 285 -10.53 1.29 2.35
C ASN A 285 -10.09 2.76 2.30
N ASP A 286 -10.88 3.60 1.62
CA ASP A 286 -10.55 5.03 1.42
C ASP A 286 -10.29 5.78 2.73
N GLU A 287 -11.11 5.52 3.78
CA GLU A 287 -10.95 6.16 5.07
C GLU A 287 -9.63 5.77 5.75
N ALA A 288 -9.31 4.46 5.72
CA ALA A 288 -8.08 3.93 6.31
C ALA A 288 -6.85 4.50 5.60
N MET A 289 -6.85 4.54 4.26
CA MET A 289 -5.72 5.10 3.51
C MET A 289 -5.56 6.58 3.75
N ARG A 290 -6.61 7.40 3.65
CA ARG A 290 -6.53 8.83 3.97
C ARG A 290 -5.99 9.10 5.37
N LYS A 291 -6.44 8.31 6.36
CA LYS A 291 -5.96 8.44 7.74
C LYS A 291 -4.48 8.11 7.86
N MET A 292 -4.02 7.06 7.20
CA MET A 292 -2.60 6.68 7.22
C MET A 292 -1.74 7.71 6.46
N ASN A 293 -2.19 8.18 5.29
CA ASN A 293 -1.50 9.24 4.55
C ASN A 293 -1.42 10.53 5.37
N ALA A 294 -2.50 10.92 6.05
CA ALA A 294 -2.50 12.09 6.94
C ALA A 294 -1.53 11.93 8.11
N ALA A 295 -1.47 10.76 8.73
CA ALA A 295 -0.55 10.49 9.83
C ALA A 295 0.93 10.66 9.40
N VAL A 296 1.27 10.28 8.17
CA VAL A 296 2.63 10.47 7.64
C VAL A 296 2.83 11.90 7.15
N ASP A 297 1.94 12.44 6.32
CA ASP A 297 2.15 13.71 5.64
C ASP A 297 1.92 14.93 6.54
N LEU A 298 0.94 14.87 7.44
CA LEU A 298 0.59 15.98 8.32
C LEU A 298 1.21 15.84 9.70
N ASP A 299 1.09 14.66 10.32
CA ASP A 299 1.57 14.40 11.68
C ASP A 299 3.04 13.96 11.73
N LYS A 300 3.68 13.78 10.56
CA LYS A 300 5.10 13.40 10.40
C LYS A 300 5.47 12.08 11.09
N GLN A 301 4.51 11.16 11.16
CA GLN A 301 4.77 9.82 11.67
C GLN A 301 5.57 8.99 10.66
N ASP A 302 6.36 8.04 11.16
CA ASP A 302 7.10 7.10 10.33
C ASP A 302 6.14 6.11 9.63
N PRO A 303 6.25 5.90 8.29
CA PRO A 303 5.38 4.97 7.56
C PRO A 303 5.40 3.55 8.12
N ALA A 304 6.55 3.06 8.62
CA ALA A 304 6.65 1.73 9.22
C ALA A 304 5.84 1.62 10.51
N LYS A 305 5.85 2.69 11.33
CA LYS A 305 5.04 2.75 12.55
C LYS A 305 3.54 2.81 12.25
N VAL A 306 3.15 3.61 11.27
CA VAL A 306 1.75 3.71 10.82
C VAL A 306 1.25 2.36 10.31
N ALA A 307 2.04 1.68 9.48
CA ALA A 307 1.73 0.34 8.99
C ALA A 307 1.60 -0.68 10.13
N GLN A 308 2.53 -0.68 11.09
CA GLN A 308 2.49 -1.57 12.26
C GLN A 308 1.21 -1.40 13.08
N GLN A 309 0.82 -0.15 13.34
CA GLN A 309 -0.41 0.17 14.06
C GLN A 309 -1.66 -0.33 13.33
N PHE A 310 -1.71 -0.13 12.02
CA PHE A 310 -2.82 -0.62 11.20
C PHE A 310 -2.91 -2.14 11.20
N LEU A 311 -1.80 -2.84 11.00
CA LEU A 311 -1.76 -4.31 10.99
C LEU A 311 -2.18 -4.88 12.34
N ALA A 312 -1.68 -4.32 13.45
CA ALA A 312 -2.07 -4.74 14.80
C ALA A 312 -3.57 -4.54 15.06
N ALA A 313 -4.13 -3.39 14.67
CA ALA A 313 -5.55 -3.09 14.82
C ALA A 313 -6.46 -4.01 14.00
N ASN A 314 -5.94 -4.64 12.93
CA ASN A 314 -6.69 -5.53 12.03
C ASN A 314 -6.35 -7.02 12.23
N GLY A 315 -5.52 -7.39 13.21
CA GLY A 315 -5.14 -8.78 13.48
C GLY A 315 -4.25 -9.41 12.39
N LEU A 316 -3.43 -8.59 11.73
CA LEU A 316 -2.54 -8.99 10.63
C LEU A 316 -1.04 -8.96 11.02
N ALA A 317 -0.74 -8.59 12.26
CA ALA A 317 0.63 -8.53 12.80
C ALA A 317 1.08 -9.88 13.37
#